data_4178d496ec43a43d8eea0db156c9aeb5
#
_entry.id   4178d496ec43a43d8eea0db156c9aeb5
#
_cell.length_a   1.000
_cell.length_b   1.000
_cell.length_c   1.000
_cell.angle_alpha   90.00
_cell.angle_beta   90.00
_cell.angle_gamma   90.00
#
_symmetry.space_group_name_H-M   'P 1'
#
loop_
_entity.id
_entity.type
_entity.pdbx_description
1 polymer ?
#
loop_
_entity_poly.entity_id
_entity_poly.type
_entity_poly.pdbx_seq_one_letter_code
_entity_poly.pdbx_strand_id
1 'polypeptide(L)'
;MLGQQTSDSPEVSVVMPCLNEAETLAVCIQKARACLADNGVSGEIIIADNGSTDGSQSIAEAGGARVVPVEAKGYGSALMGGIAAARGRFVIMGDADDSYDFSALMPFIEELRDGCDLVMGNRFKGGIAPGAMPPLHRYFGNPVLSGLGRLFFRCPA
;
A
#
# COMPACT_ATOMS: atom_id res chain seq x y z
N MET A 1 -28.19 -12.39 -25.69
CA MET A 1 -27.08 -11.39 -25.64
C MET A 1 -27.09 -10.80 -24.25
N LEU A 2 -26.32 -11.35 -23.34
CA LEU A 2 -26.15 -10.80 -21.98
C LEU A 2 -25.10 -9.72 -22.10
N GLY A 3 -25.53 -8.45 -21.90
CA GLY A 3 -24.63 -7.31 -21.90
C GLY A 3 -23.58 -7.46 -20.80
N GLN A 4 -22.32 -7.47 -21.18
CA GLN A 4 -21.20 -7.22 -20.25
C GLN A 4 -21.42 -5.82 -19.68
N GLN A 5 -21.87 -5.74 -18.44
CA GLN A 5 -21.69 -4.54 -17.63
C GLN A 5 -20.19 -4.44 -17.39
N THR A 6 -19.52 -3.63 -18.20
CA THR A 6 -18.19 -3.12 -17.83
C THR A 6 -18.42 -2.25 -16.59
N SER A 7 -18.14 -2.80 -15.41
CA SER A 7 -18.11 -1.99 -14.20
C SER A 7 -17.00 -0.97 -14.41
N ASP A 8 -17.37 0.30 -14.44
CA ASP A 8 -16.47 1.45 -14.63
C ASP A 8 -15.53 1.65 -13.42
N SER A 9 -15.57 0.73 -12.49
CA SER A 9 -14.76 0.73 -11.26
C SER A 9 -13.48 -0.07 -11.45
N PRO A 10 -12.33 0.44 -11.01
CA PRO A 10 -11.07 -0.29 -11.08
C PRO A 10 -11.14 -1.55 -10.21
N GLU A 11 -10.34 -2.56 -10.56
CA GLU A 11 -10.20 -3.75 -9.73
C GLU A 11 -9.43 -3.46 -8.45
N VAL A 12 -8.37 -2.63 -8.55
CA VAL A 12 -7.44 -2.34 -7.46
C VAL A 12 -7.31 -0.84 -7.23
N SER A 13 -7.37 -0.41 -5.98
CA SER A 13 -6.90 0.90 -5.54
C SER A 13 -5.61 0.74 -4.75
N VAL A 14 -4.50 1.31 -5.24
CA VAL A 14 -3.24 1.39 -4.50
C VAL A 14 -3.23 2.70 -3.72
N VAL A 15 -3.24 2.62 -2.39
CA VAL A 15 -3.31 3.75 -1.47
C VAL A 15 -1.95 4.00 -0.84
N MET A 16 -1.41 5.19 -1.01
CA MET A 16 -0.14 5.63 -0.42
C MET A 16 -0.41 6.85 0.46
N PRO A 17 -0.31 6.74 1.80
CA PRO A 17 -0.29 7.92 2.66
C PRO A 17 0.97 8.74 2.38
N CYS A 18 0.85 10.06 2.34
CA CYS A 18 1.92 10.95 1.95
C CYS A 18 1.98 12.17 2.87
N LEU A 19 3.20 12.51 3.32
CA LEU A 19 3.51 13.77 3.97
C LEU A 19 4.98 14.14 3.68
N ASN A 20 5.19 15.02 2.69
CA ASN A 20 6.51 15.47 2.25
C ASN A 20 7.43 14.34 1.75
N GLU A 21 6.97 13.61 0.74
CA GLU A 21 7.68 12.49 0.11
C GLU A 21 8.09 12.79 -1.35
N ALA A 22 8.38 14.07 -1.67
CA ALA A 22 8.67 14.48 -3.04
C ALA A 22 9.85 13.75 -3.69
N GLU A 23 10.81 13.25 -2.91
CA GLU A 23 11.99 12.54 -3.41
C GLU A 23 11.67 11.13 -3.95
N THR A 24 10.72 10.43 -3.35
CA THR A 24 10.45 9.00 -3.58
C THR A 24 9.12 8.73 -4.27
N LEU A 25 8.16 9.64 -4.10
CA LEU A 25 6.78 9.48 -4.54
C LEU A 25 6.64 9.15 -6.03
N ALA A 26 7.41 9.85 -6.90
CA ALA A 26 7.35 9.61 -8.35
C ALA A 26 7.72 8.17 -8.71
N VAL A 27 8.74 7.62 -8.06
CA VAL A 27 9.22 6.24 -8.28
C VAL A 27 8.17 5.24 -7.81
N CYS A 28 7.56 5.46 -6.63
CA CYS A 28 6.50 4.60 -6.11
C CYS A 28 5.30 4.53 -7.06
N ILE A 29 4.83 5.69 -7.53
CA ILE A 29 3.72 5.78 -8.49
C ILE A 29 4.06 5.06 -9.80
N GLN A 30 5.26 5.28 -10.33
CA GLN A 30 5.69 4.66 -11.57
C GLN A 30 5.74 3.12 -11.45
N LYS A 31 6.33 2.59 -10.38
CA LYS A 31 6.40 1.15 -10.11
C LYS A 31 5.00 0.53 -10.04
N ALA A 32 4.10 1.14 -9.26
CA ALA A 32 2.73 0.64 -9.11
C ALA A 32 1.97 0.65 -10.45
N ARG A 33 2.05 1.75 -11.21
CA ARG A 33 1.40 1.86 -12.52
C ARG A 33 1.93 0.86 -13.53
N ALA A 34 3.25 0.70 -13.60
CA ALA A 34 3.87 -0.27 -14.50
C ALA A 34 3.42 -1.69 -14.15
N CYS A 35 3.46 -2.07 -12.86
CA CYS A 35 3.01 -3.39 -12.41
C CYS A 35 1.56 -3.68 -12.81
N LEU A 36 0.65 -2.74 -12.58
CA LEU A 36 -0.77 -2.91 -12.95
C LEU A 36 -0.95 -3.00 -14.47
N ALA A 37 -0.31 -2.11 -15.23
CA ALA A 37 -0.42 -2.07 -16.70
C ALA A 37 0.17 -3.32 -17.36
N ASP A 38 1.37 -3.74 -16.96
CA ASP A 38 2.07 -4.89 -17.53
C ASP A 38 1.30 -6.21 -17.31
N ASN A 39 0.50 -6.26 -16.25
CA ASN A 39 -0.33 -7.42 -15.91
C ASN A 39 -1.82 -7.26 -16.30
N GLY A 40 -2.17 -6.19 -17.02
CA GLY A 40 -3.54 -5.97 -17.49
C GLY A 40 -4.58 -5.79 -16.36
N VAL A 41 -4.14 -5.33 -15.19
CA VAL A 41 -4.99 -5.08 -14.03
C VAL A 41 -5.54 -3.66 -14.12
N SER A 42 -6.87 -3.52 -14.10
CA SER A 42 -7.52 -2.22 -14.00
C SER A 42 -7.33 -1.65 -12.59
N GLY A 43 -6.61 -0.53 -12.46
CA GLY A 43 -6.34 0.03 -11.14
C GLY A 43 -6.19 1.54 -11.13
N GLU A 44 -6.36 2.13 -9.95
CA GLU A 44 -6.08 3.52 -9.65
C GLU A 44 -5.00 3.63 -8.57
N ILE A 45 -4.27 4.75 -8.56
CA ILE A 45 -3.34 5.11 -7.50
C ILE A 45 -3.88 6.32 -6.77
N ILE A 46 -3.92 6.24 -5.45
CA ILE A 46 -4.42 7.27 -4.55
C ILE A 46 -3.28 7.70 -3.65
N ILE A 47 -2.99 8.99 -3.68
CA ILE A 47 -2.08 9.62 -2.73
C ILE A 47 -2.93 10.35 -1.69
N ALA A 48 -2.96 9.79 -0.48
CA ALA A 48 -3.66 10.36 0.66
C ALA A 48 -2.75 11.40 1.34
N ASP A 49 -2.85 12.64 0.88
CA ASP A 49 -1.97 13.73 1.30
C ASP A 49 -2.40 14.33 2.64
N ASN A 50 -1.51 14.30 3.61
CA ASN A 50 -1.75 14.83 4.97
C ASN A 50 -1.24 16.25 5.16
N GLY A 51 -1.16 17.03 4.07
CA GLY A 51 -0.76 18.44 4.05
C GLY A 51 0.70 18.62 3.72
N SER A 52 1.17 17.99 2.65
CA SER A 52 2.53 18.18 2.10
C SER A 52 2.75 19.61 1.62
N THR A 53 3.98 20.09 1.76
CA THR A 53 4.41 21.44 1.38
C THR A 53 5.62 21.46 0.44
N ASP A 54 6.12 20.30 0.07
CA ASP A 54 7.34 20.07 -0.72
C ASP A 54 7.09 19.84 -2.22
N GLY A 55 5.83 19.93 -2.66
CA GLY A 55 5.45 19.66 -4.06
C GLY A 55 4.99 18.23 -4.34
N SER A 56 4.90 17.35 -3.33
CA SER A 56 4.42 15.98 -3.48
C SER A 56 3.09 15.87 -4.22
N GLN A 57 2.15 16.78 -3.98
CA GLN A 57 0.84 16.79 -4.65
C GLN A 57 0.98 16.96 -6.17
N SER A 58 1.77 17.92 -6.62
CA SER A 58 2.01 18.15 -8.06
C SER A 58 2.73 16.96 -8.72
N ILE A 59 3.66 16.32 -8.01
CA ILE A 59 4.35 15.12 -8.46
C ILE A 59 3.36 13.97 -8.63
N ALA A 60 2.45 13.80 -7.68
CA ALA A 60 1.42 12.76 -7.73
C ALA A 60 0.49 12.94 -8.94
N GLU A 61 -0.01 14.15 -9.16
CA GLU A 61 -0.89 14.48 -10.28
C GLU A 61 -0.18 14.28 -11.62
N ALA A 62 1.07 14.75 -11.75
CA ALA A 62 1.90 14.54 -12.93
C ALA A 62 2.15 13.05 -13.20
N GLY A 63 2.30 12.23 -12.16
CA GLY A 63 2.38 10.78 -12.22
C GLY A 63 1.07 10.07 -12.59
N GLY A 64 -0.05 10.82 -12.67
CA GLY A 64 -1.39 10.30 -12.97
C GLY A 64 -2.03 9.58 -11.77
N ALA A 65 -1.60 9.89 -10.56
CA ALA A 65 -2.27 9.48 -9.34
C ALA A 65 -3.36 10.48 -8.94
N ARG A 66 -4.37 10.00 -8.23
CA ARG A 66 -5.42 10.84 -7.66
C ARG A 66 -5.01 11.29 -6.26
N VAL A 67 -4.87 12.60 -6.07
CA VAL A 67 -4.57 13.18 -4.76
C VAL A 67 -5.87 13.34 -3.97
N VAL A 68 -5.84 12.85 -2.72
CA VAL A 68 -6.93 12.96 -1.75
C VAL A 68 -6.40 13.74 -0.54
N PRO A 69 -6.79 15.00 -0.36
CA PRO A 69 -6.37 15.76 0.81
C PRO A 69 -7.05 15.24 2.07
N VAL A 70 -6.27 15.00 3.12
CA VAL A 70 -6.75 14.51 4.42
C VAL A 70 -6.39 15.53 5.51
N GLU A 71 -7.39 16.24 6.01
CA GLU A 71 -7.20 17.31 6.99
C GLU A 71 -6.77 16.80 8.37
N ALA A 72 -7.37 15.67 8.79
CA ALA A 72 -7.05 15.03 10.07
C ALA A 72 -5.59 14.56 10.07
N LYS A 73 -4.79 15.11 10.98
CA LYS A 73 -3.34 14.82 11.01
C LYS A 73 -3.04 13.42 11.52
N GLY A 74 -1.99 12.83 10.96
CA GLY A 74 -1.41 11.56 11.37
C GLY A 74 -1.54 10.47 10.30
N TYR A 75 -0.60 9.53 10.33
CA TYR A 75 -0.48 8.43 9.39
C TYR A 75 -1.79 7.62 9.24
N GLY A 76 -2.39 7.22 10.37
CA GLY A 76 -3.64 6.47 10.35
C GLY A 76 -4.79 7.25 9.73
N SER A 77 -4.87 8.58 9.96
CA SER A 77 -5.87 9.44 9.35
C SER A 77 -5.69 9.52 7.85
N ALA A 78 -4.45 9.71 7.37
CA ALA A 78 -4.12 9.72 5.95
C ALA A 78 -4.53 8.40 5.30
N LEU A 79 -4.13 7.28 5.88
CA LEU A 79 -4.44 5.95 5.38
C LEU A 79 -5.96 5.71 5.29
N MET A 80 -6.70 5.99 6.37
CA MET A 80 -8.16 5.83 6.40
C MET A 80 -8.86 6.75 5.40
N GLY A 81 -8.39 7.98 5.21
CA GLY A 81 -8.91 8.90 4.20
C GLY A 81 -8.70 8.37 2.78
N GLY A 82 -7.53 7.82 2.50
CA GLY A 82 -7.23 7.18 1.22
C GLY A 82 -8.08 5.94 0.96
N ILE A 83 -8.23 5.07 1.96
CA ILE A 83 -9.09 3.87 1.87
C ILE A 83 -10.56 4.27 1.63
N ALA A 84 -11.08 5.26 2.35
CA ALA A 84 -12.44 5.73 2.16
C ALA A 84 -12.70 6.32 0.77
N ALA A 85 -11.66 6.84 0.12
CA ALA A 85 -11.74 7.38 -1.24
C ALA A 85 -11.53 6.30 -2.32
N ALA A 86 -11.10 5.10 -1.97
CA ALA A 86 -10.84 4.01 -2.90
C ALA A 86 -12.12 3.57 -3.63
N ARG A 87 -11.98 3.26 -4.93
CA ARG A 87 -13.07 2.80 -5.81
C ARG A 87 -12.87 1.35 -6.26
N GLY A 88 -11.68 0.81 -6.03
CA GLY A 88 -11.32 -0.54 -6.40
C GLY A 88 -12.03 -1.58 -5.54
N ARG A 89 -12.25 -2.75 -6.14
CA ARG A 89 -12.75 -3.92 -5.40
C ARG A 89 -11.77 -4.32 -4.29
N PHE A 90 -10.48 -4.21 -4.56
CA PHE A 90 -9.40 -4.48 -3.62
C PHE A 90 -8.63 -3.19 -3.31
N VAL A 91 -8.15 -3.09 -2.07
CA VAL A 91 -7.30 -1.98 -1.64
C VAL A 91 -5.94 -2.54 -1.24
N ILE A 92 -4.89 -2.04 -1.87
CA ILE A 92 -3.50 -2.33 -1.49
C ILE A 92 -2.91 -1.05 -0.91
N MET A 93 -2.25 -1.16 0.22
CA MET A 93 -1.62 -0.03 0.88
C MET A 93 -0.12 -0.23 1.03
N GLY A 94 0.63 0.86 0.92
CA GLY A 94 2.07 0.91 1.14
C GLY A 94 2.54 2.35 1.29
N ASP A 95 3.71 2.54 1.92
CA ASP A 95 4.25 3.87 2.18
C ASP A 95 4.89 4.47 0.91
N ALA A 96 4.86 5.80 0.80
CA ALA A 96 5.37 6.53 -0.36
C ALA A 96 6.89 6.78 -0.31
N ASP A 97 7.61 6.19 0.65
CA ASP A 97 9.04 6.35 0.93
C ASP A 97 9.97 5.36 0.21
N ASP A 98 9.43 4.61 -0.76
CA ASP A 98 10.11 3.54 -1.51
C ASP A 98 10.61 2.36 -0.64
N SER A 99 10.13 2.23 0.59
CA SER A 99 10.44 1.08 1.46
C SER A 99 9.70 -0.20 1.06
N TYR A 100 8.66 -0.08 0.24
CA TYR A 100 7.88 -1.18 -0.32
C TYR A 100 8.09 -1.29 -1.83
N ASP A 101 8.21 -2.51 -2.32
CA ASP A 101 8.36 -2.75 -3.77
C ASP A 101 7.00 -2.80 -4.47
N PHE A 102 6.55 -1.66 -4.97
CA PHE A 102 5.32 -1.57 -5.76
C PHE A 102 5.36 -2.26 -7.13
N SER A 103 6.51 -2.77 -7.57
CA SER A 103 6.59 -3.62 -8.75
C SER A 103 6.12 -5.06 -8.49
N ALA A 104 5.99 -5.46 -7.23
CA ALA A 104 5.61 -6.80 -6.79
C ALA A 104 4.18 -6.86 -6.20
N LEU A 105 3.20 -6.22 -6.84
CA LEU A 105 1.81 -6.20 -6.37
C LEU A 105 1.04 -7.49 -6.71
N MET A 106 1.43 -8.20 -7.78
CA MET A 106 0.67 -9.33 -8.28
C MET A 106 0.41 -10.46 -7.27
N PRO A 107 1.38 -10.89 -6.45
CA PRO A 107 1.11 -11.91 -5.43
C PRO A 107 -0.01 -11.53 -4.46
N PHE A 108 -0.13 -10.24 -4.11
CA PHE A 108 -1.22 -9.75 -3.25
C PHE A 108 -2.56 -9.79 -3.97
N ILE A 109 -2.58 -9.39 -5.24
CA ILE A 109 -3.80 -9.35 -6.06
C ILE A 109 -4.33 -10.77 -6.30
N GLU A 110 -3.45 -11.73 -6.57
CA GLU A 110 -3.81 -13.12 -6.79
C GLU A 110 -4.45 -13.75 -5.54
N GLU A 111 -3.85 -13.58 -4.38
CA GLU A 111 -4.41 -14.08 -3.11
C GLU A 111 -5.77 -13.42 -2.78
N LEU A 112 -5.94 -12.12 -3.08
CA LEU A 112 -7.22 -11.43 -2.91
C LEU A 112 -8.28 -11.95 -3.91
N ARG A 113 -7.89 -12.28 -5.15
CA ARG A 113 -8.77 -12.90 -6.15
C ARG A 113 -9.21 -14.29 -5.73
N ASP A 114 -8.31 -15.03 -5.08
CA ASP A 114 -8.57 -16.37 -4.55
C ASP A 114 -9.44 -16.37 -3.29
N GLY A 115 -9.83 -15.19 -2.81
CA GLY A 115 -10.84 -15.04 -1.76
C GLY A 115 -10.28 -14.75 -0.37
N CYS A 116 -9.00 -14.40 -0.25
CA CYS A 116 -8.46 -13.90 1.01
C CYS A 116 -9.08 -12.53 1.35
N ASP A 117 -9.55 -12.36 2.58
CA ASP A 117 -10.05 -11.08 3.08
C ASP A 117 -8.92 -10.09 3.40
N LEU A 118 -7.74 -10.61 3.76
CA LEU A 118 -6.56 -9.82 4.10
C LEU A 118 -5.28 -10.56 3.68
N VAL A 119 -4.41 -9.87 2.96
CA VAL A 119 -3.09 -10.36 2.55
C VAL A 119 -2.01 -9.45 3.10
N MET A 120 -1.03 -10.00 3.81
CA MET A 120 0.07 -9.26 4.39
C MET A 120 1.42 -9.77 3.90
N GLY A 121 2.29 -8.86 3.47
CA GLY A 121 3.67 -9.17 3.16
C GLY A 121 4.44 -9.62 4.41
N ASN A 122 5.18 -10.73 4.31
CA ASN A 122 5.99 -11.24 5.41
C ASN A 122 7.47 -11.00 5.15
N ARG A 123 8.01 -9.92 5.72
CA ARG A 123 9.43 -9.56 5.56
C ARG A 123 10.41 -10.58 6.18
N PHE A 124 9.96 -11.48 7.05
CA PHE A 124 10.82 -12.56 7.58
C PHE A 124 10.97 -13.70 6.59
N LYS A 125 9.92 -14.03 5.82
CA LYS A 125 9.96 -15.05 4.76
C LYS A 125 10.57 -14.51 3.47
N GLY A 126 10.35 -13.24 3.15
CA GLY A 126 10.88 -12.57 1.96
C GLY A 126 12.36 -12.21 2.05
N GLY A 127 12.97 -12.35 3.24
CA GLY A 127 14.33 -11.92 3.50
C GLY A 127 14.40 -10.44 3.94
N ILE A 128 15.33 -10.16 4.84
CA ILE A 128 15.59 -8.81 5.35
C ILE A 128 16.96 -8.40 4.84
N ALA A 129 17.02 -7.32 4.08
CA ALA A 129 18.29 -6.77 3.58
C ALA A 129 19.27 -6.48 4.74
N PRO A 130 20.57 -6.66 4.53
CA PRO A 130 21.56 -6.34 5.56
C PRO A 130 21.40 -4.89 6.03
N GLY A 131 21.28 -4.70 7.36
CA GLY A 131 21.12 -3.38 7.97
C GLY A 131 19.68 -2.82 8.02
N ALA A 132 18.71 -3.43 7.36
CA ALA A 132 17.31 -2.96 7.35
C ALA A 132 16.56 -3.17 8.67
N MET A 133 17.09 -3.99 9.57
CA MET A 133 16.49 -4.21 10.89
C MET A 133 17.59 -4.37 11.95
N PRO A 134 17.56 -3.58 13.05
CA PRO A 134 18.50 -3.76 14.16
C PRO A 134 18.43 -5.18 14.75
N PRO A 135 19.58 -5.80 15.10
CA PRO A 135 19.61 -7.17 15.63
C PRO A 135 18.70 -7.38 16.84
N LEU A 136 18.62 -6.38 17.72
CA LEU A 136 17.75 -6.43 18.90
C LEU A 136 16.28 -6.61 18.53
N HIS A 137 15.80 -5.91 17.50
CA HIS A 137 14.42 -6.04 17.01
C HIS A 137 14.21 -7.39 16.34
N ARG A 138 15.19 -7.87 15.55
CA ARG A 138 15.08 -9.12 14.80
C ARG A 138 15.01 -10.36 15.71
N TYR A 139 15.89 -10.41 16.72
CA TYR A 139 16.08 -11.63 17.52
C TYR A 139 15.37 -11.61 18.87
N PHE A 140 15.00 -10.44 19.38
CA PHE A 140 14.38 -10.29 20.69
C PHE A 140 13.03 -9.56 20.64
N GLY A 141 12.95 -8.35 20.10
CA GLY A 141 11.74 -7.52 20.14
C GLY A 141 10.57 -8.19 19.45
N ASN A 142 10.70 -8.55 18.19
CA ASN A 142 9.60 -9.14 17.41
C ASN A 142 9.18 -10.53 17.92
N PRO A 143 10.09 -11.48 18.26
CA PRO A 143 9.69 -12.76 18.83
C PRO A 143 8.96 -12.62 20.16
N VAL A 144 9.42 -11.71 21.05
CA VAL A 144 8.78 -11.47 22.35
C VAL A 144 7.38 -10.88 22.15
N LEU A 145 7.24 -9.84 21.33
CA LEU A 145 5.94 -9.22 21.05
C LEU A 145 4.96 -10.20 20.39
N SER A 146 5.45 -11.01 19.43
CA SER A 146 4.63 -12.05 18.81
C SER A 146 4.21 -13.12 19.82
N GLY A 147 5.11 -13.51 20.73
CA GLY A 147 4.82 -14.44 21.81
C GLY A 147 3.75 -13.91 22.78
N LEU A 148 3.85 -12.63 23.17
CA LEU A 148 2.85 -11.97 23.99
C LEU A 148 1.51 -11.85 23.24
N GLY A 149 1.52 -11.49 21.96
CA GLY A 149 0.31 -11.45 21.13
C GLY A 149 -0.41 -12.80 21.09
N ARG A 150 0.32 -13.90 20.88
CA ARG A 150 -0.24 -15.26 20.91
C ARG A 150 -0.83 -15.62 22.28
N LEU A 151 -0.11 -15.24 23.35
CA LEU A 151 -0.54 -15.58 24.72
C LEU A 151 -1.81 -14.82 25.14
N PHE A 152 -1.86 -13.51 24.87
CA PHE A 152 -2.95 -12.66 25.37
C PHE A 152 -4.15 -12.57 24.41
N PHE A 153 -3.90 -12.63 23.10
CA PHE A 153 -4.94 -12.43 22.09
C PHE A 153 -5.31 -13.70 21.30
N ARG A 154 -4.69 -14.85 21.62
CA ARG A 154 -4.89 -16.13 20.92
C ARG A 154 -4.74 -16.00 19.39
N CYS A 155 -3.88 -15.11 18.94
CA CYS A 155 -3.67 -14.84 17.51
C CYS A 155 -2.82 -15.96 16.90
N PRO A 156 -3.25 -16.63 15.82
CA PRO A 156 -2.50 -17.74 15.21
C PRO A 156 -1.32 -17.30 14.34
N ALA A 157 -0.95 -16.02 14.37
CA ALA A 157 0.10 -15.43 13.52
C ALA A 157 1.51 -16.05 13.72
#